data_54ed4d252993cddaac2b96a28dc8922d
#
_entry.id   54ed4d252993cddaac2b96a28dc8922d
#
_cell.length_a   1.000
_cell.length_b   1.000
_cell.length_c   1.000
_cell.angle_alpha   90.00
_cell.angle_beta   90.00
_cell.angle_gamma   90.00
#
_symmetry.space_group_name_H-M   'P 1'
#
loop_
_entity.id
_entity.type
_entity.pdbx_description
1 polymer ?
#
loop_
_entity_poly.entity_id
_entity_poly.type
_entity_poly.pdbx_seq_one_letter_code
_entity_poly.pdbx_strand_id
1 'polypeptide(L)'
;KRVIISTWQSIYKFGAEWFEQFNTVFGDEVHLFKAKSLSTMMDKCTEAQYRFGLTGTLDGTETNKLVLEGLFGPTFTVTRTVELQKNKQLAELDISILLLRYHNDICNMMKDKNYQEELDYIITYEPRNKFISKIALDQKGNTLVMFQFVEKHGKVLYEMIKSMVAEGRKVFYVSGEVDATDREQIRGIIEKEDDAIIVASLGTFSTGINIRNLHNIV
;
A
#
# COMPACT_ATOMS: atom_id res chain seq x y z
N LYS A 1 -6.84 21.88 -22.76
CA LYS A 1 -7.07 20.43 -22.50
C LYS A 1 -8.40 20.31 -21.77
N ARG A 2 -9.20 19.30 -22.10
CA ARG A 2 -10.51 19.08 -21.46
C ARG A 2 -10.39 18.40 -20.08
N VAL A 3 -9.32 17.63 -19.85
CA VAL A 3 -9.05 16.90 -18.60
C VAL A 3 -7.58 17.06 -18.22
N ILE A 4 -7.32 17.32 -16.95
CA ILE A 4 -5.98 17.31 -16.36
C ILE A 4 -5.98 16.28 -15.24
N ILE A 5 -5.02 15.37 -15.27
CA ILE A 5 -4.76 14.40 -14.20
C ILE A 5 -3.43 14.79 -13.56
N SER A 6 -3.41 14.97 -12.26
CA SER A 6 -2.20 15.39 -11.53
C SER A 6 -2.23 14.90 -10.10
N THR A 7 -1.06 14.79 -9.49
CA THR A 7 -0.95 14.62 -8.04
C THR A 7 -1.16 15.97 -7.36
N TRP A 8 -1.74 15.96 -6.16
CA TRP A 8 -1.97 17.20 -5.41
C TRP A 8 -0.65 17.92 -5.08
N GLN A 9 0.45 17.17 -4.86
CA GLN A 9 1.78 17.72 -4.58
C GLN A 9 2.30 18.60 -5.72
N SER A 10 1.91 18.28 -6.95
CA SER A 10 2.34 19.03 -8.14
C SER A 10 1.58 20.33 -8.33
N ILE A 11 0.34 20.42 -7.84
CA ILE A 11 -0.55 21.54 -8.16
C ILE A 11 -0.94 22.41 -6.95
N TYR A 12 -0.76 21.94 -5.71
CA TYR A 12 -1.25 22.68 -4.52
C TYR A 12 -0.64 24.10 -4.37
N LYS A 13 0.55 24.34 -4.95
CA LYS A 13 1.24 25.64 -4.91
C LYS A 13 0.72 26.62 -5.94
N PHE A 14 -0.08 26.19 -6.93
CA PHE A 14 -0.62 27.10 -7.94
C PHE A 14 -1.62 28.10 -7.32
N GLY A 15 -1.72 29.27 -7.93
CA GLY A 15 -2.67 30.31 -7.54
C GLY A 15 -4.11 29.87 -7.81
N ALA A 16 -5.08 30.59 -7.22
CA ALA A 16 -6.51 30.29 -7.38
C ALA A 16 -6.93 30.37 -8.86
N GLU A 17 -6.37 31.31 -9.61
CA GLU A 17 -6.63 31.52 -11.03
C GLU A 17 -6.37 30.29 -11.91
N TRP A 18 -5.45 29.41 -11.48
CA TRP A 18 -5.21 28.14 -12.16
C TRP A 18 -6.36 27.15 -11.95
N PHE A 19 -6.99 27.18 -10.79
CA PHE A 19 -8.09 26.28 -10.44
C PHE A 19 -9.45 26.75 -10.98
N GLU A 20 -9.64 28.02 -11.21
CA GLU A 20 -10.88 28.63 -11.74
C GLU A 20 -11.30 28.12 -13.13
N GLN A 21 -10.35 27.59 -13.91
CA GLN A 21 -10.61 27.00 -15.21
C GLN A 21 -11.40 25.66 -15.15
N PHE A 22 -11.55 25.07 -13.96
CA PHE A 22 -12.17 23.75 -13.81
C PHE A 22 -13.59 23.87 -13.23
N ASN A 23 -14.55 23.38 -13.99
CA ASN A 23 -15.94 23.28 -13.57
C ASN A 23 -16.20 22.02 -12.74
N THR A 24 -15.38 20.98 -12.91
CA THR A 24 -15.54 19.68 -12.27
C THR A 24 -14.22 19.21 -11.69
N VAL A 25 -14.24 18.74 -10.44
CA VAL A 25 -13.09 18.19 -9.72
C VAL A 25 -13.41 16.79 -9.23
N PHE A 26 -12.50 15.85 -9.50
CA PHE A 26 -12.52 14.50 -8.93
C PHE A 26 -11.34 14.36 -7.98
N GLY A 27 -11.60 14.03 -6.73
CA GLY A 27 -10.59 13.60 -5.77
C GLY A 27 -10.60 12.08 -5.66
N ASP A 28 -9.45 11.46 -5.85
CA ASP A 28 -9.26 10.04 -5.57
C ASP A 28 -8.59 9.89 -4.21
N GLU A 29 -8.88 8.79 -3.49
CA GLU A 29 -8.43 8.55 -2.13
C GLU A 29 -8.70 9.74 -1.19
N VAL A 30 -9.92 10.27 -1.24
CA VAL A 30 -10.28 11.51 -0.53
C VAL A 30 -10.21 11.41 0.99
N HIS A 31 -10.12 10.21 1.57
CA HIS A 31 -9.84 10.04 2.99
C HIS A 31 -8.52 10.71 3.42
N LEU A 32 -7.60 10.96 2.47
CA LEU A 32 -6.37 11.72 2.68
C LEU A 32 -6.58 13.25 2.70
N PHE A 33 -7.74 13.76 2.25
CA PHE A 33 -8.06 15.19 2.14
C PHE A 33 -8.32 15.90 3.48
N LYS A 34 -8.15 15.22 4.59
CA LYS A 34 -8.09 15.80 5.92
C LYS A 34 -6.83 16.68 6.15
N ALA A 35 -5.79 16.53 5.32
CA ALA A 35 -4.60 17.35 5.40
C ALA A 35 -4.90 18.80 4.98
N LYS A 36 -4.40 19.79 5.76
CA LYS A 36 -4.62 21.22 5.53
C LYS A 36 -4.28 21.66 4.09
N SER A 37 -3.23 21.10 3.50
CA SER A 37 -2.81 21.40 2.13
C SER A 37 -3.85 21.01 1.09
N LEU A 38 -4.50 19.86 1.27
CA LEU A 38 -5.55 19.37 0.37
C LEU A 38 -6.85 20.17 0.54
N SER A 39 -7.26 20.50 1.77
CA SER A 39 -8.39 21.37 2.02
C SER A 39 -8.17 22.75 1.40
N THR A 40 -7.01 23.36 1.63
CA THR A 40 -6.66 24.67 1.03
C THR A 40 -6.64 24.63 -0.50
N MET A 41 -6.23 23.51 -1.11
CA MET A 41 -6.29 23.34 -2.56
C MET A 41 -7.75 23.31 -3.05
N MET A 42 -8.61 22.58 -2.34
CA MET A 42 -10.05 22.50 -2.68
C MET A 42 -10.75 23.85 -2.51
N ASP A 43 -10.32 24.68 -1.54
CA ASP A 43 -10.82 26.05 -1.36
C ASP A 43 -10.52 26.95 -2.57
N LYS A 44 -9.45 26.69 -3.32
CA LYS A 44 -9.10 27.42 -4.55
C LYS A 44 -9.98 27.03 -5.75
N CYS A 45 -10.69 25.91 -5.69
CA CYS A 45 -11.57 25.44 -6.76
C CYS A 45 -12.94 26.15 -6.70
N THR A 46 -12.97 27.49 -6.72
CA THR A 46 -14.20 28.31 -6.53
C THR A 46 -15.22 28.11 -7.62
N GLU A 47 -14.77 27.91 -8.87
CA GLU A 47 -15.64 27.75 -10.04
C GLU A 47 -16.08 26.28 -10.25
N ALA A 48 -15.60 25.35 -9.42
CA ALA A 48 -15.97 23.96 -9.53
C ALA A 48 -17.39 23.71 -8.98
N GLN A 49 -18.35 23.64 -9.89
CA GLN A 49 -19.74 23.35 -9.57
C GLN A 49 -19.94 21.89 -9.16
N TYR A 50 -19.14 20.99 -9.72
CA TYR A 50 -19.22 19.54 -9.46
C TYR A 50 -17.95 19.06 -8.78
N ARG A 51 -18.11 18.49 -7.59
CA ARG A 51 -17.00 17.96 -6.79
C ARG A 51 -17.33 16.54 -6.40
N PHE A 52 -16.52 15.59 -6.83
CA PHE A 52 -16.67 14.19 -6.55
C PHE A 52 -15.47 13.67 -5.78
N GLY A 53 -15.71 13.10 -4.61
CA GLY A 53 -14.72 12.41 -3.80
C GLY A 53 -14.91 10.90 -3.88
N LEU A 54 -13.86 10.16 -4.20
CA LEU A 54 -13.87 8.69 -4.27
C LEU A 54 -12.94 8.15 -3.19
N THR A 55 -13.36 7.11 -2.50
CA THR A 55 -12.52 6.37 -1.54
C THR A 55 -13.06 4.97 -1.31
N GLY A 56 -12.16 4.01 -1.17
CA GLY A 56 -12.49 2.64 -0.76
C GLY A 56 -12.63 2.48 0.76
N THR A 57 -12.08 3.42 1.54
CA THR A 57 -12.04 3.35 3.00
C THR A 57 -12.34 4.73 3.61
N LEU A 58 -13.42 4.81 4.38
CA LEU A 58 -13.62 5.93 5.31
C LEU A 58 -13.18 5.46 6.70
N ASP A 59 -12.19 6.17 7.29
CA ASP A 59 -11.92 5.98 8.69
C ASP A 59 -13.16 6.47 9.47
N GLY A 60 -13.62 5.69 10.44
CA GLY A 60 -14.86 5.98 11.19
C GLY A 60 -14.83 7.23 12.06
N THR A 61 -13.90 8.16 11.82
CA THR A 61 -13.74 9.39 12.61
C THR A 61 -14.72 10.45 12.08
N GLU A 62 -15.72 10.80 12.86
CA GLU A 62 -16.77 11.78 12.47
C GLU A 62 -16.20 13.13 12.01
N THR A 63 -15.11 13.60 12.64
CA THR A 63 -14.45 14.86 12.26
C THR A 63 -13.94 14.82 10.81
N ASN A 64 -13.35 13.71 10.39
CA ASN A 64 -12.88 13.54 9.01
C ASN A 64 -14.05 13.50 8.03
N LYS A 65 -15.14 12.85 8.40
CA LYS A 65 -16.36 12.79 7.61
C LYS A 65 -16.92 14.19 7.37
N LEU A 66 -17.03 15.03 8.40
CA LEU A 66 -17.51 16.40 8.27
C LEU A 66 -16.65 17.26 7.33
N VAL A 67 -15.32 17.10 7.38
CA VAL A 67 -14.41 17.81 6.46
C VAL A 67 -14.67 17.35 5.01
N LEU A 68 -14.79 16.05 4.78
CA LEU A 68 -15.06 15.52 3.45
C LEU A 68 -16.43 15.91 2.92
N GLU A 69 -17.47 15.90 3.76
CA GLU A 69 -18.81 16.36 3.40
C GLU A 69 -18.84 17.86 3.10
N GLY A 70 -18.03 18.66 3.78
CA GLY A 70 -17.86 20.09 3.48
C GLY A 70 -17.18 20.35 2.14
N LEU A 71 -16.27 19.47 1.70
CA LEU A 71 -15.52 19.62 0.45
C LEU A 71 -16.25 19.03 -0.76
N PHE A 72 -16.95 17.90 -0.60
CA PHE A 72 -17.50 17.08 -1.68
C PHE A 72 -19.01 16.85 -1.58
N GLY A 73 -19.66 17.21 -0.48
CA GLY A 73 -21.06 16.92 -0.24
C GLY A 73 -21.31 15.59 0.50
N PRO A 74 -22.57 15.17 0.59
CA PRO A 74 -22.96 13.98 1.37
C PRO A 74 -22.27 12.70 0.90
N THR A 75 -21.96 11.84 1.86
CA THR A 75 -21.33 10.55 1.59
C THR A 75 -22.35 9.49 1.18
N PHE A 76 -22.07 8.78 0.11
CA PHE A 76 -22.88 7.66 -0.37
C PHE A 76 -22.03 6.38 -0.46
N THR A 77 -22.55 5.29 0.09
CA THR A 77 -21.95 3.96 -0.11
C THR A 77 -22.48 3.35 -1.39
N VAL A 78 -21.65 3.22 -2.40
CA VAL A 78 -22.03 2.67 -3.72
C VAL A 78 -22.18 1.16 -3.66
N THR A 79 -21.23 0.47 -2.97
CA THR A 79 -21.25 -0.98 -2.79
C THR A 79 -20.44 -1.38 -1.57
N ARG A 80 -20.61 -2.62 -1.12
CA ARG A 80 -19.85 -3.19 -0.01
C ARG A 80 -18.93 -4.29 -0.52
N THR A 81 -17.76 -4.43 0.11
CA THR A 81 -16.77 -5.47 -0.21
C THR A 81 -17.39 -6.87 -0.28
N VAL A 82 -18.29 -7.21 0.68
CA VAL A 82 -18.98 -8.49 0.73
C VAL A 82 -19.86 -8.73 -0.50
N GLU A 83 -20.50 -7.69 -1.04
CA GLU A 83 -21.32 -7.77 -2.26
C GLU A 83 -20.44 -8.00 -3.49
N LEU A 84 -19.32 -7.31 -3.58
CA LEU A 84 -18.34 -7.48 -4.66
C LEU A 84 -17.72 -8.88 -4.66
N GLN A 85 -17.43 -9.44 -3.48
CA GLN A 85 -16.95 -10.82 -3.33
C GLN A 85 -18.01 -11.84 -3.74
N LYS A 86 -19.26 -11.70 -3.28
CA LYS A 86 -20.38 -12.56 -3.70
C LYS A 86 -20.60 -12.56 -5.21
N ASN A 87 -20.42 -11.40 -5.84
CA ASN A 87 -20.55 -11.23 -7.29
C ASN A 87 -19.28 -11.63 -8.06
N LYS A 88 -18.24 -12.17 -7.37
CA LYS A 88 -16.94 -12.56 -7.95
C LYS A 88 -16.22 -11.41 -8.65
N GLN A 89 -16.49 -10.17 -8.24
CA GLN A 89 -15.79 -8.97 -8.72
C GLN A 89 -14.54 -8.66 -7.90
N LEU A 90 -14.47 -9.17 -6.66
CA LEU A 90 -13.29 -9.19 -5.82
C LEU A 90 -12.95 -10.63 -5.42
N ALA A 91 -11.65 -10.89 -5.27
CA ALA A 91 -11.16 -12.15 -4.74
C ALA A 91 -11.61 -12.36 -3.28
N GLU A 92 -11.78 -13.61 -2.89
CA GLU A 92 -11.90 -13.99 -1.49
C GLU A 92 -10.56 -13.71 -0.79
N LEU A 93 -10.62 -13.28 0.46
CA LEU A 93 -9.44 -12.95 1.26
C LEU A 93 -9.51 -13.71 2.59
N ASP A 94 -8.58 -14.63 2.77
CA ASP A 94 -8.36 -15.32 4.05
C ASP A 94 -7.16 -14.70 4.76
N ILE A 95 -7.37 -14.26 6.01
CA ILE A 95 -6.32 -13.64 6.81
C ILE A 95 -5.94 -14.56 7.97
N SER A 96 -4.68 -14.99 7.96
CA SER A 96 -4.09 -15.78 9.05
C SER A 96 -3.12 -14.92 9.86
N ILE A 97 -3.38 -14.76 11.15
CA ILE A 97 -2.51 -14.02 12.06
C ILE A 97 -1.60 -15.01 12.78
N LEU A 98 -0.29 -14.91 12.52
CA LEU A 98 0.74 -15.74 13.14
C LEU A 98 1.39 -15.00 14.31
N LEU A 99 1.12 -15.47 15.53
CA LEU A 99 1.69 -14.88 16.74
C LEU A 99 3.05 -15.54 17.05
N LEU A 100 4.13 -14.78 16.80
CA LEU A 100 5.49 -15.20 17.15
C LEU A 100 5.74 -14.90 18.63
N ARG A 101 6.18 -15.94 19.36
CA ARG A 101 6.57 -15.81 20.76
C ARG A 101 8.10 -15.86 20.87
N TYR A 102 8.68 -14.83 21.47
CA TYR A 102 10.09 -14.77 21.78
C TYR A 102 10.37 -15.45 23.12
N HIS A 103 11.58 -15.97 23.25
CA HIS A 103 12.04 -16.55 24.52
C HIS A 103 12.07 -15.47 25.62
N ASN A 104 11.80 -15.86 26.88
CA ASN A 104 11.72 -14.94 28.01
C ASN A 104 12.99 -14.09 28.18
N ASP A 105 14.17 -14.66 27.90
CA ASP A 105 15.44 -13.93 27.98
C ASP A 105 15.49 -12.76 27.00
N ILE A 106 14.97 -12.95 25.78
CA ILE A 106 14.86 -11.89 24.77
C ILE A 106 13.87 -10.82 25.25
N CYS A 107 12.71 -11.22 25.77
CA CYS A 107 11.74 -10.29 26.32
C CYS A 107 12.31 -9.47 27.48
N ASN A 108 13.05 -10.10 28.37
CA ASN A 108 13.72 -9.44 29.49
C ASN A 108 14.80 -8.47 29.01
N MET A 109 15.60 -8.86 28.02
CA MET A 109 16.63 -8.01 27.42
C MET A 109 16.03 -6.75 26.75
N MET A 110 14.84 -6.86 26.16
CA MET A 110 14.14 -5.77 25.47
C MET A 110 13.35 -4.87 26.40
N LYS A 111 13.05 -5.27 27.63
CA LYS A 111 12.14 -4.58 28.56
C LYS A 111 12.48 -3.12 28.81
N ASP A 112 13.80 -2.81 28.87
CA ASP A 112 14.29 -1.46 29.17
C ASP A 112 14.76 -0.72 27.90
N LYS A 113 14.46 -1.28 26.71
CA LYS A 113 14.81 -0.67 25.43
C LYS A 113 13.72 0.30 24.95
N ASN A 114 14.13 1.31 24.17
CA ASN A 114 13.18 2.19 23.52
C ASN A 114 12.57 1.51 22.29
N TYR A 115 11.47 2.10 21.78
CA TYR A 115 10.74 1.57 20.62
C TYR A 115 11.62 1.31 19.39
N GLN A 116 12.58 2.20 19.11
CA GLN A 116 13.45 2.06 17.93
C GLN A 116 14.42 0.89 18.09
N GLU A 117 14.98 0.69 19.27
CA GLU A 117 15.87 -0.43 19.57
C GLU A 117 15.12 -1.76 19.50
N GLU A 118 13.90 -1.81 20.04
CA GLU A 118 13.05 -2.99 19.96
C GLU A 118 12.67 -3.31 18.51
N LEU A 119 12.26 -2.29 17.74
CA LEU A 119 11.94 -2.44 16.33
C LEU A 119 13.15 -2.93 15.52
N ASP A 120 14.32 -2.34 15.71
CA ASP A 120 15.54 -2.75 15.03
C ASP A 120 15.91 -4.21 15.38
N TYR A 121 15.74 -4.63 16.63
CA TYR A 121 15.93 -6.01 17.02
C TYR A 121 14.96 -6.96 16.31
N ILE A 122 13.67 -6.64 16.30
CA ILE A 122 12.62 -7.46 15.67
C ILE A 122 12.89 -7.65 14.18
N ILE A 123 13.22 -6.57 13.45
CA ILE A 123 13.41 -6.64 12.00
C ILE A 123 14.72 -7.34 11.60
N THR A 124 15.74 -7.32 12.47
CA THR A 124 17.02 -7.98 12.22
C THR A 124 17.10 -9.39 12.83
N TYR A 125 16.09 -9.82 13.60
CA TYR A 125 16.09 -11.11 14.25
C TYR A 125 16.05 -12.27 13.25
N GLU A 126 17.16 -12.93 13.06
CA GLU A 126 17.37 -13.94 12.02
C GLU A 126 16.36 -15.10 12.08
N PRO A 127 16.01 -15.69 13.27
CA PRO A 127 15.01 -16.75 13.31
C PRO A 127 13.64 -16.33 12.80
N ARG A 128 13.22 -15.07 13.07
CA ARG A 128 11.98 -14.50 12.51
C ARG A 128 12.07 -14.36 11.00
N ASN A 129 13.16 -13.84 10.47
CA ASN A 129 13.34 -13.63 9.04
C ASN A 129 13.41 -14.98 8.29
N LYS A 130 14.06 -15.98 8.88
CA LYS A 130 14.02 -17.38 8.37
C LYS A 130 12.59 -17.95 8.35
N PHE A 131 11.82 -17.70 9.40
CA PHE A 131 10.43 -18.15 9.48
C PHE A 131 9.57 -17.49 8.40
N ILE A 132 9.65 -16.16 8.22
CA ILE A 132 8.97 -15.42 7.14
C ILE A 132 9.36 -15.98 5.77
N SER A 133 10.65 -16.19 5.55
CA SER A 133 11.16 -16.75 4.29
C SER A 133 10.60 -18.14 4.00
N LYS A 134 10.50 -19.01 5.01
CA LYS A 134 9.89 -20.34 4.87
C LYS A 134 8.41 -20.24 4.55
N ILE A 135 7.67 -19.37 5.24
CA ILE A 135 6.25 -19.17 4.92
C ILE A 135 6.08 -18.77 3.44
N ALA A 136 6.90 -17.81 2.96
CA ALA A 136 6.83 -17.38 1.57
C ALA A 136 7.16 -18.50 0.58
N LEU A 137 8.12 -19.35 0.91
CA LEU A 137 8.53 -20.50 0.08
C LEU A 137 7.47 -21.61 0.05
N ASP A 138 6.74 -21.81 1.16
CA ASP A 138 5.70 -22.83 1.29
C ASP A 138 4.40 -22.45 0.57
N GLN A 139 4.22 -21.16 0.23
CA GLN A 139 3.05 -20.74 -0.54
C GLN A 139 3.14 -21.21 -1.99
N LYS A 140 2.01 -21.58 -2.56
CA LYS A 140 1.87 -21.88 -4.00
C LYS A 140 1.31 -20.66 -4.73
N GLY A 141 1.75 -20.47 -5.95
CA GLY A 141 1.37 -19.32 -6.75
C GLY A 141 2.14 -18.04 -6.40
N ASN A 142 1.85 -16.97 -7.10
CA ASN A 142 2.53 -15.70 -6.91
C ASN A 142 2.34 -15.17 -5.50
N THR A 143 3.44 -14.95 -4.81
CA THR A 143 3.48 -14.58 -3.40
C THR A 143 4.20 -13.24 -3.23
N LEU A 144 3.53 -12.25 -2.63
CA LEU A 144 4.10 -10.96 -2.29
C LEU A 144 4.58 -10.96 -0.83
N VAL A 145 5.86 -10.70 -0.63
CA VAL A 145 6.47 -10.53 0.70
C VAL A 145 6.74 -9.05 0.91
N MET A 146 6.05 -8.44 1.88
CA MET A 146 6.11 -7.00 2.09
C MET A 146 7.07 -6.62 3.21
N PHE A 147 7.85 -5.57 2.99
CA PHE A 147 8.76 -5.02 3.98
C PHE A 147 8.68 -3.48 4.03
N GLN A 148 9.10 -2.90 5.16
CA GLN A 148 9.16 -1.45 5.36
C GLN A 148 10.59 -0.89 5.24
N PHE A 149 11.59 -1.61 5.74
CA PHE A 149 12.98 -1.14 5.80
C PHE A 149 13.81 -1.81 4.72
N VAL A 150 14.31 -1.02 3.76
CA VAL A 150 15.02 -1.51 2.57
C VAL A 150 16.28 -2.28 2.96
N GLU A 151 17.23 -1.62 3.63
CA GLU A 151 18.54 -2.22 3.93
C GLU A 151 18.48 -3.29 5.04
N LYS A 152 17.83 -2.95 6.15
CA LYS A 152 17.84 -3.79 7.35
C LYS A 152 16.94 -5.03 7.26
N HIS A 153 15.96 -5.01 6.37
CA HIS A 153 14.94 -6.06 6.30
C HIS A 153 14.70 -6.59 4.88
N GLY A 154 14.37 -5.71 3.93
CA GLY A 154 13.99 -6.12 2.58
C GLY A 154 15.08 -6.87 1.83
N LYS A 155 16.29 -6.34 1.81
CA LYS A 155 17.45 -7.00 1.17
C LYS A 155 17.78 -8.32 1.87
N VAL A 156 17.70 -8.36 3.19
CA VAL A 156 17.96 -9.58 3.98
C VAL A 156 16.95 -10.68 3.65
N LEU A 157 15.65 -10.35 3.62
CA LEU A 157 14.60 -11.30 3.23
C LEU A 157 14.78 -11.79 1.79
N TYR A 158 15.09 -10.88 0.87
CA TYR A 158 15.31 -11.24 -0.53
C TYR A 158 16.46 -12.24 -0.69
N GLU A 159 17.61 -11.97 -0.09
CA GLU A 159 18.77 -12.88 -0.16
C GLU A 159 18.49 -14.22 0.53
N MET A 160 17.80 -14.22 1.67
CA MET A 160 17.39 -15.46 2.34
C MET A 160 16.45 -16.30 1.44
N ILE A 161 15.40 -15.70 0.90
CA ILE A 161 14.46 -16.40 0.02
C ILE A 161 15.19 -16.92 -1.22
N LYS A 162 16.01 -16.08 -1.86
CA LYS A 162 16.78 -16.43 -3.05
C LYS A 162 17.76 -17.59 -2.82
N SER A 163 18.34 -17.68 -1.63
CA SER A 163 19.24 -18.76 -1.28
C SER A 163 18.55 -20.09 -0.99
N MET A 164 17.25 -20.08 -0.68
CA MET A 164 16.48 -21.26 -0.26
C MET A 164 15.45 -21.69 -1.31
N VAL A 165 15.18 -20.85 -2.31
CA VAL A 165 14.16 -21.12 -3.32
C VAL A 165 14.55 -22.32 -4.19
N ALA A 166 13.58 -23.14 -4.56
CA ALA A 166 13.77 -24.26 -5.46
C ALA A 166 14.16 -23.79 -6.88
N GLU A 167 14.92 -24.61 -7.58
CA GLU A 167 15.29 -24.34 -8.97
C GLU A 167 14.06 -24.14 -9.85
N GLY A 168 14.07 -23.07 -10.66
CA GLY A 168 12.99 -22.71 -11.57
C GLY A 168 11.96 -21.71 -11.00
N ARG A 169 11.84 -21.53 -9.66
CA ARG A 169 10.96 -20.54 -9.08
C ARG A 169 11.65 -19.17 -9.04
N LYS A 170 11.02 -18.15 -9.62
CA LYS A 170 11.61 -16.81 -9.74
C LYS A 170 11.38 -15.97 -8.47
N VAL A 171 12.39 -15.19 -8.11
CA VAL A 171 12.31 -14.23 -7.00
C VAL A 171 12.64 -12.84 -7.52
N PHE A 172 11.74 -11.89 -7.31
CA PHE A 172 11.88 -10.49 -7.71
C PHE A 172 12.04 -9.60 -6.49
N TYR A 173 12.84 -8.54 -6.64
CA TYR A 173 13.00 -7.50 -5.62
C TYR A 173 12.55 -6.15 -6.15
N VAL A 174 11.67 -5.46 -5.40
CA VAL A 174 11.14 -4.15 -5.79
C VAL A 174 11.13 -3.20 -4.60
N SER A 175 11.84 -2.09 -4.71
CA SER A 175 11.86 -1.04 -3.69
C SER A 175 11.58 0.33 -4.30
N GLY A 176 11.45 1.35 -3.47
CA GLY A 176 11.23 2.74 -3.90
C GLY A 176 12.37 3.33 -4.74
N GLU A 177 13.54 2.69 -4.75
CA GLU A 177 14.70 3.07 -5.58
C GLU A 177 14.55 2.63 -7.05
N VAL A 178 13.60 1.73 -7.32
CA VAL A 178 13.30 1.24 -8.67
C VAL A 178 12.41 2.25 -9.39
N ASP A 179 12.78 2.63 -10.61
CA ASP A 179 12.03 3.59 -11.42
C ASP A 179 10.59 3.11 -11.72
N ALA A 180 9.66 4.04 -11.93
CA ALA A 180 8.26 3.72 -12.22
C ALA A 180 8.10 2.83 -13.47
N THR A 181 8.95 3.05 -14.48
CA THR A 181 8.98 2.26 -15.72
C THR A 181 9.41 0.82 -15.45
N ASP A 182 10.44 0.63 -14.63
CA ASP A 182 10.95 -0.70 -14.29
C ASP A 182 9.96 -1.45 -13.41
N ARG A 183 9.27 -0.75 -12.50
CA ARG A 183 8.18 -1.34 -11.69
C ARG A 183 7.05 -1.89 -12.55
N GLU A 184 6.66 -1.15 -13.59
CA GLU A 184 5.61 -1.58 -14.53
C GLU A 184 6.07 -2.77 -15.38
N GLN A 185 7.34 -2.81 -15.78
CA GLN A 185 7.92 -3.97 -16.47
C GLN A 185 7.94 -5.21 -15.57
N ILE A 186 8.38 -5.05 -14.31
CA ILE A 186 8.37 -6.14 -13.32
C ILE A 186 6.93 -6.64 -13.11
N ARG A 187 5.95 -5.74 -12.97
CA ARG A 187 4.54 -6.10 -12.87
C ARG A 187 4.09 -6.93 -14.08
N GLY A 188 4.42 -6.47 -15.29
CA GLY A 188 4.08 -7.18 -16.54
C GLY A 188 4.75 -8.55 -16.68
N ILE A 189 5.94 -8.76 -16.07
CA ILE A 189 6.60 -10.06 -16.00
C ILE A 189 5.88 -10.96 -14.99
N ILE A 190 5.60 -10.44 -13.78
CA ILE A 190 4.93 -11.18 -12.71
C ILE A 190 3.55 -11.66 -13.14
N GLU A 191 2.81 -10.87 -13.90
CA GLU A 191 1.49 -11.27 -14.43
C GLU A 191 1.54 -12.48 -15.37
N LYS A 192 2.72 -12.83 -15.89
CA LYS A 192 2.96 -13.99 -16.75
C LYS A 192 3.53 -15.19 -16.00
N GLU A 193 3.89 -15.00 -14.73
CA GLU A 193 4.41 -16.07 -13.89
C GLU A 193 3.25 -16.69 -13.08
N ASP A 194 3.32 -17.98 -12.86
CA ASP A 194 2.31 -18.72 -12.11
C ASP A 194 2.74 -19.01 -10.66
N ASP A 195 4.05 -18.97 -10.38
CA ASP A 195 4.62 -19.30 -9.07
C ASP A 195 5.90 -18.51 -8.79
N ALA A 196 5.77 -17.19 -8.68
CA ALA A 196 6.87 -16.29 -8.35
C ALA A 196 6.77 -15.73 -6.94
N ILE A 197 7.91 -15.32 -6.36
CA ILE A 197 7.97 -14.58 -5.10
C ILE A 197 8.42 -13.16 -5.40
N ILE A 198 7.68 -12.19 -4.87
CA ILE A 198 7.96 -10.77 -5.02
C ILE A 198 8.27 -10.19 -3.64
N VAL A 199 9.49 -9.79 -3.40
CA VAL A 199 9.89 -9.11 -2.17
C VAL A 199 9.83 -7.61 -2.43
N ALA A 200 8.85 -6.92 -1.85
CA ALA A 200 8.55 -5.55 -2.21
C ALA A 200 8.37 -4.62 -1.01
N SER A 201 8.80 -3.35 -1.16
CA SER A 201 8.60 -2.36 -0.11
C SER A 201 7.13 -1.95 0.00
N LEU A 202 6.66 -1.79 1.24
CA LEU A 202 5.29 -1.39 1.55
C LEU A 202 4.93 -0.08 0.82
N GLY A 203 5.81 0.93 0.85
CA GLY A 203 5.57 2.21 0.19
C GLY A 203 5.45 2.13 -1.34
N THR A 204 6.00 1.08 -1.95
CA THR A 204 5.95 0.88 -3.41
C THR A 204 4.73 0.08 -3.84
N PHE A 205 4.30 -0.89 -3.03
CA PHE A 205 3.25 -1.86 -3.39
C PHE A 205 1.95 -1.74 -2.60
N SER A 206 1.85 -0.82 -1.62
CA SER A 206 0.64 -0.68 -0.78
C SER A 206 -0.52 0.00 -1.49
N THR A 207 -0.26 0.84 -2.50
CA THR A 207 -1.30 1.61 -3.20
C THR A 207 -1.05 1.67 -4.70
N GLY A 208 -2.12 1.56 -5.49
CA GLY A 208 -2.10 1.83 -6.92
C GLY A 208 -1.48 0.73 -7.81
N ILE A 209 -1.03 -0.39 -7.25
CA ILE A 209 -0.53 -1.51 -8.05
C ILE A 209 -1.56 -2.65 -8.02
N ASN A 210 -2.03 -3.03 -9.19
CA ASN A 210 -2.92 -4.17 -9.37
C ASN A 210 -2.17 -5.29 -10.09
N ILE A 211 -1.92 -6.41 -9.40
CA ILE A 211 -1.39 -7.64 -9.96
C ILE A 211 -2.53 -8.66 -9.97
N ARG A 212 -3.04 -8.98 -11.16
CA ARG A 212 -4.25 -9.80 -11.30
C ARG A 212 -4.10 -11.23 -10.82
N ASN A 213 -2.90 -11.79 -10.92
CA ASN A 213 -2.61 -13.17 -10.50
C ASN A 213 -1.77 -13.23 -9.22
N LEU A 214 -1.98 -12.30 -8.30
CA LEU A 214 -1.40 -12.37 -6.95
C LEU A 214 -2.27 -13.28 -6.07
N HIS A 215 -1.66 -14.29 -5.47
CA HIS A 215 -2.39 -15.31 -4.70
C HIS A 215 -2.16 -15.17 -3.20
N ASN A 216 -0.95 -14.77 -2.77
CA ASN A 216 -0.59 -14.71 -1.36
C ASN A 216 0.13 -13.40 -1.02
N ILE A 217 -0.05 -12.94 0.23
CA ILE A 217 0.70 -11.82 0.83
C ILE A 217 1.23 -12.27 2.18
N VAL A 218 2.52 -12.02 2.42
CA VAL A 218 3.26 -12.34 3.65
C VAL A 218 3.89 -11.09 4.25
#